data_b792d723937a59f5f7617249f7dde896
#
_entry.id   b792d723937a59f5f7617249f7dde896
#
_cell.length_a   1.000
_cell.length_b   1.000
_cell.length_c   1.000
_cell.angle_alpha   90.00
_cell.angle_beta   90.00
_cell.angle_gamma   90.00
#
_symmetry.space_group_name_H-M   'P 1'
#
loop_
_entity.id
_entity.type
_entity.pdbx_description
1 polymer ?
#
loop_
_entity_poly.entity_id
_entity_poly.type
_entity_poly.pdbx_seq_one_letter_code
_entity_poly.pdbx_strand_id
1 'polypeptide(L)'
;MLTIEHLTKQFGEKTLFRDLTLAVDSPAVLWAPSGWGKTTLLRILMGLEEPTSGIVQGVGRVAAVFQEDRLCPQLTAVQNVTLVLPGSAEQYKEQIIKDFQQFGMDAAALALPAARLSGGQKRRTALLRALWAASDTLLLDEPFTGMDPDTLA
;
A
#
# COMPACT_ATOMS: atom_id res chain seq x y z
N MET A 1 15.23 -1.95 10.62
CA MET A 1 15.98 -1.11 9.66
C MET A 1 15.98 -1.80 8.31
N LEU A 2 15.50 -1.13 7.28
CA LEU A 2 15.54 -1.57 5.88
C LEU A 2 16.83 -1.03 5.26
N THR A 3 17.58 -1.87 4.56
CA THR A 3 18.79 -1.45 3.84
C THR A 3 18.72 -1.86 2.37
N ILE A 4 19.23 -0.97 1.52
CA ILE A 4 19.43 -1.17 0.10
C ILE A 4 20.91 -0.91 -0.18
N GLU A 5 21.58 -1.85 -0.81
CA GLU A 5 23.02 -1.79 -1.07
C GLU A 5 23.30 -2.02 -2.56
N HIS A 6 23.92 -1.03 -3.21
CA HIS A 6 24.35 -1.07 -4.60
C HIS A 6 23.26 -1.50 -5.59
N LEU A 7 21.99 -1.14 -5.30
CA LEU A 7 20.83 -1.58 -6.08
C LEU A 7 20.82 -0.92 -7.46
N THR A 8 20.75 -1.74 -8.48
CA THR A 8 20.61 -1.32 -9.88
C THR A 8 19.38 -1.97 -10.49
N LYS A 9 18.59 -1.21 -11.23
CA LYS A 9 17.50 -1.75 -12.05
C LYS A 9 17.56 -1.23 -13.47
N GLN A 10 17.53 -2.19 -14.40
CA GLN A 10 17.56 -1.94 -15.83
C GLN A 10 16.50 -2.79 -16.54
N PHE A 11 15.85 -2.23 -17.54
CA PHE A 11 14.95 -2.92 -18.47
C PHE A 11 15.50 -2.76 -19.90
N GLY A 12 16.01 -3.85 -20.47
CA GLY A 12 16.72 -3.79 -21.74
C GLY A 12 17.88 -2.79 -21.67
N GLU A 13 17.90 -1.79 -22.54
CA GLU A 13 18.92 -0.73 -22.54
C GLU A 13 18.61 0.43 -21.56
N LYS A 14 17.39 0.51 -21.02
CA LYS A 14 16.99 1.59 -20.14
C LYS A 14 17.34 1.29 -18.67
N THR A 15 18.27 2.04 -18.12
CA THR A 15 18.55 2.03 -16.68
C THR A 15 17.61 3.00 -15.96
N LEU A 16 16.88 2.53 -14.94
CA LEU A 16 16.03 3.36 -14.08
C LEU A 16 16.83 4.04 -12.98
N PHE A 17 17.60 3.24 -12.25
CA PHE A 17 18.53 3.72 -11.22
C PHE A 17 19.74 2.78 -11.17
N ARG A 18 20.88 3.35 -10.76
CA ARG A 18 22.15 2.65 -10.71
C ARG A 18 22.82 2.92 -9.37
N ASP A 19 23.33 1.85 -8.76
CA ASP A 19 24.16 1.92 -7.54
C ASP A 19 23.47 2.66 -6.38
N LEU A 20 22.14 2.45 -6.23
CA LEU A 20 21.37 3.07 -5.18
C LEU A 20 21.69 2.40 -3.84
N THR A 21 22.18 3.19 -2.90
CA THR A 21 22.46 2.73 -1.53
C THR A 21 21.76 3.65 -0.55
N LEU A 22 20.92 3.08 0.32
CA LEU A 22 20.25 3.82 1.38
C LEU A 22 19.86 2.90 2.54
N ALA A 23 19.67 3.50 3.72
CA ALA A 23 19.12 2.84 4.89
C ALA A 23 17.92 3.62 5.42
N VAL A 24 16.88 2.92 5.83
CA VAL A 24 15.64 3.50 6.36
C VAL A 24 15.34 2.84 7.70
N ASP A 25 15.37 3.61 8.78
CA ASP A 25 15.10 3.17 10.15
C ASP A 25 13.84 3.79 10.77
N SER A 26 13.26 4.77 10.10
CA SER A 26 12.09 5.54 10.50
C SER A 26 11.18 5.81 9.29
N PRO A 27 9.93 6.29 9.49
CA PRO A 27 9.06 6.68 8.38
C PRO A 27 9.76 7.66 7.45
N ALA A 28 9.74 7.36 6.15
CA ALA A 28 10.45 8.13 5.14
C ALA A 28 9.59 8.36 3.89
N VAL A 29 9.85 9.46 3.18
CA VAL A 29 9.21 9.80 1.91
C VAL A 29 10.24 9.69 0.79
N LEU A 30 9.92 8.87 -0.20
CA LEU A 30 10.69 8.79 -1.43
C LEU A 30 10.19 9.84 -2.42
N TRP A 31 10.97 10.90 -2.59
CA TRP A 31 10.68 11.93 -3.58
C TRP A 31 11.63 11.82 -4.76
N ALA A 32 11.08 11.76 -5.97
CA ALA A 32 11.85 11.77 -7.22
C ALA A 32 10.95 12.18 -8.40
N PRO A 33 11.50 12.69 -9.50
CA PRO A 33 10.74 13.01 -10.71
C PRO A 33 9.92 11.83 -11.24
N SER A 34 8.87 12.12 -12.04
CA SER A 34 8.12 11.08 -12.73
C SER A 34 9.05 10.26 -13.65
N GLY A 35 8.81 8.95 -13.72
CA GLY A 35 9.63 8.04 -14.53
C GLY A 35 10.98 7.63 -13.92
N TRP A 36 11.36 8.16 -12.75
CA TRP A 36 12.60 7.77 -12.07
C TRP A 36 12.62 6.29 -11.64
N GLY A 37 11.47 5.67 -11.46
CA GLY A 37 11.38 4.27 -11.06
C GLY A 37 10.89 4.06 -9.62
N LYS A 38 10.23 5.03 -8.99
CA LYS A 38 9.67 4.92 -7.62
C LYS A 38 8.83 3.66 -7.45
N THR A 39 7.81 3.47 -8.29
CA THR A 39 6.95 2.28 -8.26
C THR A 39 7.75 0.99 -8.48
N THR A 40 8.77 1.01 -9.34
CA THR A 40 9.64 -0.15 -9.56
C THR A 40 10.48 -0.46 -8.32
N LEU A 41 11.01 0.56 -7.64
CA LEU A 41 11.72 0.38 -6.37
C LEU A 41 10.79 -0.22 -5.31
N LEU A 42 9.57 0.31 -5.14
CA LEU A 42 8.60 -0.27 -4.23
C LEU A 42 8.26 -1.73 -4.58
N ARG A 43 8.14 -2.06 -5.87
CA ARG A 43 7.91 -3.45 -6.33
C ARG A 43 9.07 -4.37 -5.99
N ILE A 44 10.32 -3.88 -6.08
CA ILE A 44 11.50 -4.65 -5.65
C ILE A 44 11.43 -4.88 -4.12
N LEU A 45 11.10 -3.86 -3.32
CA LEU A 45 10.94 -4.01 -1.89
C LEU A 45 9.85 -5.01 -1.50
N MET A 46 8.81 -5.14 -2.32
CA MET A 46 7.73 -6.11 -2.15
C MET A 46 8.08 -7.53 -2.66
N GLY A 47 9.24 -7.73 -3.27
CA GLY A 47 9.59 -8.98 -3.92
C GLY A 47 8.76 -9.29 -5.19
N LEU A 48 8.11 -8.28 -5.78
CA LEU A 48 7.31 -8.40 -7.00
C LEU A 48 8.12 -8.13 -8.27
N GLU A 49 9.33 -7.65 -8.11
CA GLU A 49 10.27 -7.33 -9.19
C GLU A 49 11.69 -7.64 -8.71
N GLU A 50 12.50 -8.28 -9.54
CA GLU A 50 13.89 -8.55 -9.20
C GLU A 50 14.79 -7.37 -9.60
N PRO A 51 15.76 -6.98 -8.77
CA PRO A 51 16.78 -6.02 -9.17
C PRO A 51 17.72 -6.64 -10.22
N THR A 52 18.38 -5.81 -11.02
CA THR A 52 19.43 -6.26 -11.92
C THR A 52 20.68 -6.64 -11.14
N SER A 53 21.00 -5.90 -10.08
CA SER A 53 22.06 -6.19 -9.13
C SER A 53 21.83 -5.45 -7.82
N GLY A 54 22.57 -5.78 -6.77
CA GLY A 54 22.48 -5.21 -5.45
C GLY A 54 21.61 -6.06 -4.51
N ILE A 55 21.47 -5.62 -3.28
CA ILE A 55 20.83 -6.37 -2.20
C ILE A 55 19.83 -5.48 -1.48
N VAL A 56 18.69 -6.07 -1.09
CA VAL A 56 17.70 -5.46 -0.20
C VAL A 56 17.55 -6.36 1.04
N GLN A 57 17.60 -5.77 2.22
CA GLN A 57 17.46 -6.50 3.48
C GLN A 57 16.55 -5.76 4.46
N GLY A 58 16.01 -6.48 5.44
CA GLY A 58 15.26 -5.90 6.55
C GLY A 58 13.84 -5.47 6.23
N VAL A 59 13.30 -5.86 5.07
CA VAL A 59 11.92 -5.48 4.66
C VAL A 59 10.87 -6.19 5.52
N GLY A 60 11.08 -7.46 5.85
CA GLY A 60 10.11 -8.26 6.59
C GLY A 60 8.81 -8.52 5.81
N ARG A 61 7.70 -8.66 6.55
CA ARG A 61 6.36 -8.78 5.94
C ARG A 61 5.90 -7.41 5.46
N VAL A 62 5.43 -7.35 4.22
CA VAL A 62 5.05 -6.09 3.58
C VAL A 62 3.54 -5.98 3.45
N ALA A 63 2.99 -4.84 3.89
CA ALA A 63 1.71 -4.36 3.41
C ALA A 63 1.94 -3.23 2.41
N ALA A 64 1.10 -3.14 1.38
CA ALA A 64 1.25 -2.11 0.36
C ALA A 64 -0.08 -1.51 -0.08
N VAL A 65 -0.05 -0.21 -0.35
CA VAL A 65 -1.09 0.50 -1.09
C VAL A 65 -0.49 0.93 -2.41
N PHE A 66 -1.05 0.40 -3.50
CA PHE A 66 -0.64 0.74 -4.86
C PHE A 66 -1.39 1.97 -5.36
N GLN A 67 -0.94 2.55 -6.45
CA GLN A 67 -1.68 3.60 -7.16
C GLN A 67 -3.10 3.12 -7.54
N GLU A 68 -3.24 1.85 -7.91
CA GLU A 68 -4.53 1.16 -8.06
C GLU A 68 -4.95 0.53 -6.73
N ASP A 69 -6.23 0.62 -6.34
CA ASP A 69 -6.71 0.17 -5.03
C ASP A 69 -6.68 -1.36 -4.84
N ARG A 70 -6.70 -2.13 -5.94
CA ARG A 70 -6.62 -3.59 -5.97
C ARG A 70 -7.54 -4.27 -4.96
N LEU A 71 -8.78 -3.81 -4.89
CA LEU A 71 -9.83 -4.40 -4.06
C LEU A 71 -10.49 -5.59 -4.76
N CYS A 72 -11.03 -6.52 -3.97
CA CYS A 72 -11.95 -7.53 -4.46
C CYS A 72 -13.31 -6.86 -4.73
N PRO A 73 -13.72 -6.69 -5.99
CA PRO A 73 -14.85 -5.82 -6.33
C PRO A 73 -16.20 -6.33 -5.83
N GLN A 74 -16.34 -7.63 -5.62
CA GLN A 74 -17.58 -8.27 -5.13
C GLN A 74 -17.74 -8.18 -3.61
N LEU A 75 -16.64 -7.94 -2.88
CA LEU A 75 -16.64 -7.87 -1.42
C LEU A 75 -16.93 -6.45 -0.94
N THR A 76 -17.54 -6.32 0.24
CA THR A 76 -17.71 -5.02 0.90
C THR A 76 -16.35 -4.46 1.38
N ALA A 77 -16.33 -3.20 1.82
CA ALA A 77 -15.14 -2.59 2.41
C ALA A 77 -14.61 -3.40 3.60
N VAL A 78 -15.51 -3.77 4.52
CA VAL A 78 -15.16 -4.56 5.71
C VAL A 78 -14.58 -5.92 5.29
N GLN A 79 -15.22 -6.61 4.36
CA GLN A 79 -14.73 -7.91 3.86
C GLN A 79 -13.36 -7.79 3.17
N ASN A 80 -13.10 -6.71 2.44
CA ASN A 80 -11.77 -6.46 1.86
C ASN A 80 -10.68 -6.32 2.92
N VAL A 81 -10.97 -5.69 4.06
CA VAL A 81 -10.04 -5.60 5.19
C VAL A 81 -9.84 -6.95 5.85
N THR A 82 -10.91 -7.71 6.08
CA THR A 82 -10.81 -9.01 6.75
C THR A 82 -10.03 -10.07 5.98
N LEU A 83 -9.83 -9.90 4.66
CA LEU A 83 -9.01 -10.82 3.85
C LEU A 83 -7.55 -10.93 4.31
N VAL A 84 -7.01 -9.91 4.96
CA VAL A 84 -5.60 -9.87 5.39
C VAL A 84 -5.42 -10.24 6.86
N LEU A 85 -6.50 -10.62 7.55
CA LEU A 85 -6.50 -10.89 8.99
C LEU A 85 -6.46 -12.39 9.28
N PRO A 86 -5.77 -12.80 10.33
CA PRO A 86 -5.82 -14.19 10.80
C PRO A 86 -7.14 -14.47 11.53
N GLY A 87 -7.64 -15.71 11.42
CA GLY A 87 -8.79 -16.18 12.19
C GLY A 87 -10.14 -15.75 11.61
N SER A 88 -11.17 -15.63 12.47
CA SER A 88 -12.53 -15.29 12.05
C SER A 88 -12.70 -13.79 11.83
N ALA A 89 -13.26 -13.42 10.69
CA ALA A 89 -13.60 -12.04 10.34
C ALA A 89 -14.49 -11.35 11.39
N GLU A 90 -15.36 -12.12 12.06
CA GLU A 90 -16.35 -11.60 13.01
C GLU A 90 -15.71 -10.95 14.24
N GLN A 91 -14.55 -11.45 14.71
CA GLN A 91 -13.86 -10.90 15.88
C GLN A 91 -13.28 -9.48 15.64
N TYR A 92 -13.07 -9.09 14.39
CA TYR A 92 -12.50 -7.77 14.05
C TYR A 92 -13.54 -6.79 13.53
N LYS A 93 -14.72 -7.27 13.15
CA LYS A 93 -15.73 -6.52 12.40
C LYS A 93 -16.15 -5.21 13.03
N GLU A 94 -16.46 -5.22 14.32
CA GLU A 94 -16.88 -4.00 15.03
C GLU A 94 -15.80 -2.93 15.01
N GLN A 95 -14.53 -3.31 15.25
CA GLN A 95 -13.42 -2.36 15.25
C GLN A 95 -13.16 -1.82 13.85
N ILE A 96 -13.17 -2.68 12.82
CA ILE A 96 -13.02 -2.26 11.43
C ILE A 96 -14.11 -1.26 11.02
N ILE A 97 -15.36 -1.49 11.44
CA ILE A 97 -16.47 -0.56 11.17
C ILE A 97 -16.22 0.80 11.84
N LYS A 98 -15.77 0.83 13.10
CA LYS A 98 -15.43 2.06 13.81
C LYS A 98 -14.30 2.81 13.11
N ASP A 99 -13.27 2.11 12.68
CA ASP A 99 -12.15 2.72 11.97
C ASP A 99 -12.61 3.30 10.62
N PHE A 100 -13.46 2.60 9.87
CA PHE A 100 -14.06 3.16 8.65
C PHE A 100 -14.88 4.42 8.91
N GLN A 101 -15.64 4.46 10.00
CA GLN A 101 -16.41 5.65 10.40
C GLN A 101 -15.49 6.83 10.71
N GLN A 102 -14.35 6.60 11.39
CA GLN A 102 -13.32 7.62 11.62
C GLN A 102 -12.69 8.09 10.31
N PHE A 103 -12.58 7.21 9.32
CA PHE A 103 -12.14 7.54 7.96
C PHE A 103 -13.26 8.18 7.10
N GLY A 104 -14.38 8.58 7.70
CA GLY A 104 -15.48 9.26 7.02
C GLY A 104 -16.29 8.38 6.06
N MET A 105 -16.35 7.06 6.33
CA MET A 105 -17.23 6.14 5.60
C MET A 105 -18.49 5.83 6.42
N ASP A 106 -19.65 6.11 5.85
CA ASP A 106 -20.94 5.85 6.46
C ASP A 106 -21.40 4.39 6.33
N ALA A 107 -22.43 4.03 7.10
CA ALA A 107 -22.98 2.68 7.09
C ALA A 107 -23.53 2.27 5.70
N ALA A 108 -24.04 3.21 4.91
CA ALA A 108 -24.56 2.95 3.58
C ALA A 108 -23.44 2.52 2.63
N ALA A 109 -22.30 3.22 2.65
CA ALA A 109 -21.12 2.84 1.88
C ALA A 109 -20.56 1.48 2.31
N LEU A 110 -20.52 1.20 3.61
CA LEU A 110 -20.00 -0.07 4.14
C LEU A 110 -20.85 -1.28 3.75
N ALA A 111 -22.12 -1.08 3.42
CA ALA A 111 -23.01 -2.16 2.94
C ALA A 111 -22.82 -2.49 1.45
N LEU A 112 -22.14 -1.62 0.68
CA LEU A 112 -21.97 -1.79 -0.76
C LEU A 112 -20.74 -2.68 -1.07
N PRO A 113 -20.81 -3.46 -2.17
CA PRO A 113 -19.61 -4.11 -2.72
C PRO A 113 -18.63 -3.03 -3.23
N ALA A 114 -17.33 -3.32 -3.17
CA ALA A 114 -16.27 -2.38 -3.52
C ALA A 114 -16.40 -1.86 -4.97
N ALA A 115 -16.99 -2.64 -5.88
CA ALA A 115 -17.28 -2.19 -7.25
C ALA A 115 -18.14 -0.92 -7.29
N ARG A 116 -19.03 -0.74 -6.30
CA ARG A 116 -20.00 0.38 -6.22
C ARG A 116 -19.53 1.54 -5.36
N LEU A 117 -18.39 1.46 -4.72
CA LEU A 117 -17.78 2.53 -3.93
C LEU A 117 -17.25 3.64 -4.86
N SER A 118 -17.27 4.88 -4.36
CA SER A 118 -16.57 6.00 -5.01
C SER A 118 -15.04 5.79 -5.00
N GLY A 119 -14.31 6.54 -5.81
CA GLY A 119 -12.84 6.46 -5.85
C GLY A 119 -12.21 6.70 -4.47
N GLY A 120 -12.64 7.75 -3.77
CA GLY A 120 -12.17 8.05 -2.40
C GLY A 120 -12.52 6.95 -1.39
N GLN A 121 -13.73 6.36 -1.48
CA GLN A 121 -14.10 5.23 -0.61
C GLN A 121 -13.28 3.97 -0.89
N LYS A 122 -12.99 3.67 -2.16
CA LYS A 122 -12.07 2.58 -2.53
C LYS A 122 -10.68 2.82 -1.97
N ARG A 123 -10.17 4.05 -2.10
CA ARG A 123 -8.85 4.42 -1.58
C ARG A 123 -8.75 4.27 -0.07
N ARG A 124 -9.75 4.74 0.68
CA ARG A 124 -9.85 4.54 2.13
C ARG A 124 -9.89 3.06 2.50
N THR A 125 -10.61 2.25 1.73
CA THR A 125 -10.67 0.79 1.93
C THR A 125 -9.30 0.14 1.72
N ALA A 126 -8.56 0.51 0.67
CA ALA A 126 -7.23 0.01 0.40
C ALA A 126 -6.22 0.40 1.49
N LEU A 127 -6.28 1.66 1.96
CA LEU A 127 -5.47 2.15 3.07
C LEU A 127 -5.76 1.39 4.36
N LEU A 128 -7.02 1.27 4.74
CA LEU A 128 -7.39 0.58 5.98
C LEU A 128 -7.02 -0.91 5.92
N ARG A 129 -7.19 -1.57 4.78
CA ARG A 129 -6.73 -2.95 4.59
C ARG A 129 -5.22 -3.10 4.83
N ALA A 130 -4.43 -2.15 4.34
CA ALA A 130 -2.98 -2.18 4.53
C ALA A 130 -2.57 -1.91 5.97
N LEU A 131 -3.27 -0.99 6.67
CA LEU A 131 -3.03 -0.69 8.08
C LEU A 131 -3.40 -1.86 9.01
N TRP A 132 -4.44 -2.62 8.66
CA TRP A 132 -4.85 -3.81 9.41
C TRP A 132 -3.98 -5.04 9.13
N ALA A 133 -3.22 -5.04 8.04
CA ALA A 133 -2.31 -6.13 7.75
C ALA A 133 -1.18 -6.16 8.79
N ALA A 134 -0.91 -7.34 9.35
CA ALA A 134 0.20 -7.54 10.29
C ALA A 134 1.53 -7.51 9.50
N SER A 135 2.07 -6.32 9.29
CA SER A 135 3.28 -6.08 8.48
C SER A 135 4.41 -5.43 9.29
N ASP A 136 5.63 -5.70 8.88
CA ASP A 136 6.84 -5.08 9.43
C ASP A 136 7.18 -3.79 8.64
N THR A 137 6.74 -3.72 7.39
CA THR A 137 6.93 -2.57 6.50
C THR A 137 5.63 -2.24 5.76
N LEU A 138 5.23 -0.96 5.82
CA LEU A 138 4.12 -0.42 5.03
C LEU A 138 4.67 0.43 3.88
N LEU A 139 4.34 0.04 2.65
CA LEU A 139 4.75 0.75 1.43
C LEU A 139 3.53 1.44 0.80
N LEU A 140 3.66 2.74 0.57
CA LEU A 140 2.58 3.57 0.04
C LEU A 140 3.01 4.20 -1.30
N ASP A 141 2.35 3.82 -2.40
CA ASP A 141 2.58 4.40 -3.73
C ASP A 141 1.45 5.38 -4.05
N GLU A 142 1.71 6.68 -3.92
CA GLU A 142 0.76 7.77 -4.12
C GLU A 142 -0.56 7.57 -3.34
N PRO A 143 -0.51 7.38 -2.01
CA PRO A 143 -1.65 6.89 -1.22
C PRO A 143 -2.85 7.84 -1.20
N PHE A 144 -2.67 9.11 -1.49
CA PHE A 144 -3.71 10.15 -1.41
C PHE A 144 -4.24 10.61 -2.77
N THR A 145 -3.76 10.03 -3.87
CA THR A 145 -4.26 10.36 -5.21
C THR A 145 -5.74 10.05 -5.32
N GLY A 146 -6.53 11.06 -5.73
CA GLY A 146 -8.00 10.95 -5.87
C GLY A 146 -8.79 11.06 -4.57
N MET A 147 -8.15 11.40 -3.45
CA MET A 147 -8.85 11.75 -2.20
C MET A 147 -9.13 13.26 -2.16
N ASP A 148 -10.27 13.63 -1.56
CA ASP A 148 -10.63 15.02 -1.34
C ASP A 148 -9.68 15.66 -0.30
N PRO A 149 -9.12 16.87 -0.55
CA PRO A 149 -8.28 17.57 0.40
C PRO A 149 -8.89 17.75 1.78
N ASP A 150 -10.20 17.96 1.87
CA ASP A 150 -10.92 18.11 3.15
C ASP A 150 -10.96 16.82 3.99
N THR A 151 -10.64 15.69 3.39
CA THR A 151 -10.57 14.38 4.07
C THR A 151 -9.18 14.11 4.67
N LEU A 152 -8.19 14.92 4.29
CA LEU A 152 -6.78 14.78 4.71
C LEU A 152 -6.41 15.73 5.86
N ALA A 153 -7.31 16.59 6.27
CA ALA A 153 -7.18 17.49 7.41
C ALA A 153 -7.70 16.86 8.69
#